data_73d36d0d763886e52b67cd653532c452
#
_entry.id   73d36d0d763886e52b67cd653532c452
#
_cell.length_a   1.000
_cell.length_b   1.000
_cell.length_c   1.000
_cell.angle_alpha   90.00
_cell.angle_beta   90.00
_cell.angle_gamma   90.00
#
_symmetry.space_group_name_H-M   'P 1'
#
loop_
_entity.id
_entity.type
_entity.pdbx_description
1 polymer ?
#
loop_
_entity_poly.entity_id
_entity_poly.type
_entity_poly.pdbx_seq_one_letter_code
_entity_poly.pdbx_strand_id
1 'polypeptide(L)'
;MEEKRKYPRTEINEPAYVSSGGSVMSCMVRNISPEGAAIDVENPAFVPSTFRLVMADDSTVYECRIAWIQRNRIGLTFVEAT
;
A
#
# COMPACT_ATOMS: atom_id res chain seq x y z
N MET A 1 18.38 13.02 16.01
CA MET A 1 18.26 12.68 14.66
C MET A 1 16.96 13.15 14.05
N GLU A 2 17.04 13.91 12.97
CA GLU A 2 15.87 14.40 12.45
C GLU A 2 15.21 13.55 11.42
N GLU A 3 13.92 13.61 11.38
CA GLU A 3 13.09 12.89 10.46
C GLU A 3 13.08 13.58 9.13
N LYS A 4 13.43 12.87 8.07
CA LYS A 4 13.48 13.46 6.77
C LYS A 4 12.18 13.39 6.01
N ARG A 5 11.26 12.56 6.42
CA ARG A 5 10.00 12.43 5.72
C ARG A 5 9.12 13.63 5.99
N LYS A 6 8.41 14.05 4.98
CA LYS A 6 7.49 15.14 5.09
C LYS A 6 6.37 14.83 6.07
N TYR A 7 5.89 13.58 6.07
CA TYR A 7 4.84 13.15 6.96
C TYR A 7 5.30 11.92 7.71
N PRO A 8 5.02 11.85 9.02
CA PRO A 8 5.38 10.65 9.76
C PRO A 8 4.50 9.48 9.35
N ARG A 9 5.05 8.29 9.41
CA ARG A 9 4.28 7.10 9.14
C ARG A 9 3.71 6.55 10.41
N THR A 10 2.45 6.13 10.33
CA THR A 10 1.78 5.52 11.45
C THR A 10 1.86 4.02 11.30
N GLU A 11 2.36 3.35 12.32
CA GLU A 11 2.44 1.89 12.32
C GLU A 11 1.06 1.32 12.58
N ILE A 12 0.63 0.45 11.68
CA ILE A 12 -0.64 -0.25 11.86
C ILE A 12 -0.41 -1.68 11.40
N ASN A 13 -1.37 -2.54 11.62
CA ASN A 13 -1.30 -3.90 11.11
C ASN A 13 -2.72 -4.25 10.72
N GLU A 14 -3.11 -3.79 9.54
CA GLU A 14 -4.49 -3.94 9.13
C GLU A 14 -4.60 -4.67 7.82
N PRO A 15 -5.53 -5.61 7.72
CA PRO A 15 -5.71 -6.35 6.48
C PRO A 15 -6.28 -5.45 5.40
N ALA A 16 -5.91 -5.76 4.18
CA ALA A 16 -6.39 -5.01 3.03
C ALA A 16 -6.28 -5.92 1.81
N TYR A 17 -6.70 -5.38 0.66
CA TYR A 17 -6.67 -6.12 -0.58
C TYR A 17 -6.06 -5.27 -1.68
N VAL A 18 -5.21 -5.92 -2.47
CA VAL A 18 -4.71 -5.34 -3.71
C VAL A 18 -5.71 -5.73 -4.79
N SER A 19 -6.32 -4.74 -5.43
CA SER A 19 -7.34 -5.01 -6.43
C SER A 19 -6.90 -4.43 -7.76
N SER A 20 -6.94 -5.24 -8.81
CA SER A 20 -6.55 -4.79 -10.14
C SER A 20 -7.15 -5.72 -11.19
N GLY A 21 -7.84 -5.12 -12.17
CA GLY A 21 -8.31 -5.87 -13.33
C GLY A 21 -9.16 -7.09 -13.02
N GLY A 22 -9.94 -7.02 -11.96
CA GLY A 22 -10.78 -8.14 -11.57
C GLY A 22 -10.10 -9.14 -10.65
N SER A 23 -8.82 -8.95 -10.37
CA SER A 23 -8.08 -9.81 -9.44
C SER A 23 -7.95 -9.15 -8.10
N VAL A 24 -8.00 -9.95 -7.03
CA VAL A 24 -7.88 -9.45 -5.67
C VAL A 24 -6.88 -10.31 -4.94
N MET A 25 -5.98 -9.66 -4.22
CA MET A 25 -4.95 -10.36 -3.47
C MET A 25 -4.92 -9.80 -2.05
N SER A 26 -4.90 -10.65 -1.04
CA SER A 26 -4.82 -10.22 0.35
C SER A 26 -3.47 -9.63 0.65
N CYS A 27 -3.45 -8.65 1.52
CA CYS A 27 -2.21 -8.09 2.00
C CYS A 27 -2.39 -7.55 3.41
N MET A 28 -1.29 -7.14 4.01
CA MET A 28 -1.31 -6.55 5.34
C MET A 28 -0.65 -5.18 5.25
N VAL A 29 -1.37 -4.14 5.64
CA VAL A 29 -0.82 -2.79 5.66
C VAL A 29 -0.03 -2.63 6.95
N ARG A 30 1.25 -2.34 6.84
CA ARG A 30 2.13 -2.27 7.99
C ARG A 30 2.30 -0.84 8.49
N ASN A 31 2.26 0.12 7.62
CA ASN A 31 2.27 1.52 8.03
C ASN A 31 1.62 2.35 6.93
N ILE A 32 1.21 3.54 7.30
CA ILE A 32 0.49 4.40 6.38
C ILE A 32 0.79 5.86 6.71
N SER A 33 0.77 6.70 5.69
CA SER A 33 0.91 8.14 5.84
C SER A 33 0.02 8.77 4.77
N PRO A 34 -0.14 10.09 4.76
CA PRO A 34 -0.94 10.72 3.71
C PRO A 34 -0.40 10.51 2.31
N GLU A 35 0.89 10.18 2.18
CA GLU A 35 1.51 10.03 0.86
C GLU A 35 1.55 8.60 0.37
N GLY A 36 1.46 7.63 1.25
CA GLY A 36 1.59 6.25 0.83
C GLY A 36 1.55 5.28 1.99
N ALA A 37 1.97 4.07 1.72
CA ALA A 37 1.90 3.01 2.71
C ALA A 37 2.95 1.95 2.41
N ALA A 38 3.17 1.06 3.37
CA ALA A 38 3.95 -0.14 3.13
C ALA A 38 3.06 -1.33 3.41
N ILE A 39 3.05 -2.29 2.51
CA ILE A 39 2.24 -3.48 2.65
C ILE A 39 3.10 -4.72 2.53
N ASP A 40 2.66 -5.79 3.16
CA ASP A 40 3.28 -7.10 3.02
C ASP A 40 2.35 -7.97 2.19
N VAL A 41 2.88 -8.63 1.18
CA VAL A 41 2.10 -9.53 0.33
C VAL A 41 2.87 -10.84 0.17
N GLU A 42 2.14 -11.89 -0.16
CA GLU A 42 2.76 -13.18 -0.34
C GLU A 42 3.60 -13.25 -1.60
N ASN A 43 3.09 -12.71 -2.68
CA ASN A 43 3.76 -12.77 -3.98
C ASN A 43 3.84 -11.40 -4.62
N PRO A 44 4.86 -10.62 -4.25
CA PRO A 44 4.97 -9.26 -4.80
C PRO A 44 5.08 -9.23 -6.33
N ALA A 45 5.59 -10.31 -6.92
CA ALA A 45 5.73 -10.36 -8.37
C ALA A 45 4.40 -10.29 -9.10
N PHE A 46 3.31 -10.62 -8.42
CA PHE A 46 2.00 -10.59 -9.03
C PHE A 46 1.28 -9.26 -8.85
N VAL A 47 1.89 -8.31 -8.15
CA VAL A 47 1.28 -7.02 -7.92
C VAL A 47 1.65 -6.10 -9.07
N PRO A 48 0.67 -5.56 -9.80
CA PRO A 48 1.00 -4.68 -10.93
C PRO A 48 1.53 -3.34 -10.42
N SER A 49 2.14 -2.58 -11.32
CA SER A 49 2.78 -1.32 -10.95
C SER A 49 1.79 -0.30 -10.42
N THR A 50 0.54 -0.37 -10.85
CA THR A 50 -0.53 0.47 -10.31
C THR A 50 -1.71 -0.42 -9.96
N PHE A 51 -2.39 -0.09 -8.88
CA PHE A 51 -3.51 -0.89 -8.42
C PHE A 51 -4.30 -0.11 -7.40
N ARG A 52 -5.38 -0.71 -6.90
CA ARG A 52 -6.16 -0.13 -5.84
C ARG A 52 -5.94 -0.91 -4.57
N LEU A 53 -5.72 -0.19 -3.48
CA LEU A 53 -5.61 -0.79 -2.17
C LEU A 53 -6.94 -0.57 -1.46
N VAL A 54 -7.61 -1.65 -1.09
CA VAL A 54 -8.91 -1.58 -0.45
C VAL A 54 -8.74 -2.06 0.98
N MET A 55 -9.00 -1.17 1.93
CA MET A 55 -8.88 -1.53 3.34
C MET A 55 -10.04 -2.42 3.72
N ALA A 56 -9.75 -3.52 4.42
CA ALA A 56 -10.79 -4.46 4.77
C ALA A 56 -11.75 -3.90 5.81
N ASP A 57 -11.24 -3.01 6.63
CA ASP A 57 -11.98 -2.49 7.75
C ASP A 57 -13.14 -1.59 7.34
N ASP A 58 -12.86 -0.57 6.55
CA ASP A 58 -13.87 0.44 6.21
C ASP A 58 -14.05 0.59 4.72
N SER A 59 -13.44 -0.27 3.94
CA SER A 59 -13.56 -0.26 2.48
C SER A 59 -13.02 1.01 1.84
N THR A 60 -12.16 1.73 2.54
CA THR A 60 -11.49 2.88 1.93
C THR A 60 -10.61 2.39 0.79
N VAL A 61 -10.62 3.10 -0.32
CA VAL A 61 -9.90 2.71 -1.52
C VAL A 61 -8.86 3.77 -1.84
N TYR A 62 -7.63 3.33 -2.05
CA TYR A 62 -6.55 4.22 -2.44
C TYR A 62 -6.03 3.79 -3.80
N GLU A 63 -5.84 4.76 -4.70
CA GLU A 63 -5.15 4.47 -5.96
C GLU A 63 -3.66 4.51 -5.68
N CYS A 64 -2.95 3.47 -6.04
CA CYS A 64 -1.56 3.30 -5.62
C CYS A 64 -0.64 3.01 -6.78
N ARG A 65 0.60 3.40 -6.60
CA ARG A 65 1.69 3.06 -7.50
C ARG A 65 2.82 2.48 -6.67
N ILE A 66 3.47 1.44 -7.16
CA ILE A 66 4.60 0.84 -6.45
C ILE A 66 5.77 1.79 -6.49
N ALA A 67 6.33 2.09 -5.32
CA ALA A 67 7.53 2.90 -5.21
C ALA A 67 8.77 2.02 -5.11
N TRP A 68 8.68 0.92 -4.36
CA TRP A 68 9.78 -0.02 -4.22
C TRP A 68 9.25 -1.36 -3.74
N ILE A 69 10.04 -2.40 -3.99
CA ILE A 69 9.75 -3.74 -3.50
C ILE A 69 11.00 -4.26 -2.82
N GLN A 70 10.83 -4.82 -1.63
CA GLN A 70 11.92 -5.43 -0.91
C GLN A 70 11.39 -6.68 -0.26
N ARG A 71 11.79 -7.84 -0.78
CA ARG A 71 11.29 -9.13 -0.33
C ARG A 71 9.78 -9.16 -0.50
N ASN A 72 9.03 -9.36 0.58
CA ASN A 72 7.58 -9.43 0.50
C ASN A 72 6.91 -8.10 0.83
N ARG A 73 7.70 -7.05 0.98
CA ARG A 73 7.17 -5.74 1.34
C ARG A 73 7.20 -4.80 0.14
N ILE A 74 6.12 -4.08 -0.03
CA ILE A 74 6.00 -3.13 -1.12
C ILE A 74 5.73 -1.76 -0.53
N GLY A 75 6.52 -0.78 -0.92
CA GLY A 75 6.25 0.61 -0.59
C GLY A 75 5.42 1.23 -1.68
N LEU A 76 4.35 1.88 -1.30
CA LEU A 76 3.38 2.45 -2.22
C LEU A 76 3.34 3.95 -2.10
N THR A 77 3.08 4.60 -3.24
CA THR A 77 2.74 6.01 -3.26
C THR A 77 1.28 6.11 -3.66
N PHE A 78 0.52 6.91 -2.93
CA PHE A 78 -0.86 7.15 -3.30
C PHE A 78 -0.89 8.12 -4.47
N VAL A 79 -1.71 7.80 -5.48
CA VAL A 79 -1.85 8.63 -6.66
C VAL A 79 -3.04 9.52 -6.44
N GLU A 80 -2.78 10.83 -6.50
CA GLU A 80 -3.86 11.76 -6.30
C GLU A 80 -4.73 11.82 -7.52
N ALA A 81 -6.02 11.74 -7.32
CA ALA A 81 -6.97 11.92 -8.39
C ALA A 81 -7.14 13.42 -8.63
N THR A 82 -7.15 13.83 -9.85
CA THR A 82 -7.33 15.26 -10.17
C THR A 82 -8.53 15.47 -11.03
#